data_6ed189a23d88e0d158147f36d7182f21
#
_entry.id   6ed189a23d88e0d158147f36d7182f21
#
_cell.length_a   1.000
_cell.length_b   1.000
_cell.length_c   1.000
_cell.angle_alpha   90.00
_cell.angle_beta   90.00
_cell.angle_gamma   90.00
#
_symmetry.space_group_name_H-M   'P 1'
#
loop_
_entity.id
_entity.type
_entity.pdbx_description
1 polymer ?
#
loop_
_entity_poly.entity_id
_entity_poly.type
_entity_poly.pdbx_seq_one_letter_code
_entity_poly.pdbx_strand_id
1 'polypeptide(L)'
;MLRLFGDREEERMSASAARLATPKGVAMLDGLFNETLLLAHRARAYIAESAPSAARGEGAVQGEAALGPLVEACELSRLSARLGFCVAWLLARRAAHEGELTAEEAAGPEWRLEGGAVCFDQGAGAPGELSPAL
;
A
#
# COMPACT_ATOMS: atom_id res chain seq x y z
N MET A 1 9.24 7.12 32.80
CA MET A 1 7.97 7.36 32.08
C MET A 1 7.98 6.89 30.63
N LEU A 2 9.09 6.89 29.94
CA LEU A 2 9.23 6.41 28.54
C LEU A 2 9.23 4.88 28.37
N ARG A 3 9.53 4.08 29.41
CA ARG A 3 9.52 2.60 29.34
C ARG A 3 8.13 1.97 29.26
N LEU A 4 7.11 2.59 29.82
CA LEU A 4 5.75 2.06 29.84
C LEU A 4 5.02 2.11 28.49
N PHE A 5 5.49 2.93 27.55
CA PHE A 5 4.93 2.98 26.19
C PHE A 5 5.52 1.89 25.28
N GLY A 6 6.81 1.58 25.43
CA GLY A 6 7.46 0.51 24.66
C GLY A 6 6.90 -0.89 24.97
N ASP A 7 6.71 -1.19 26.26
CA ASP A 7 6.21 -2.49 26.70
C ASP A 7 4.79 -2.79 26.16
N ARG A 8 3.93 -1.79 26.05
CA ARG A 8 2.57 -1.95 25.50
C ARG A 8 2.55 -2.14 23.99
N GLU A 9 3.47 -1.54 23.28
CA GLU A 9 3.59 -1.73 21.84
C GLU A 9 4.16 -3.10 21.51
N GLU A 10 5.12 -3.57 22.27
CA GLU A 10 5.67 -4.92 22.12
C GLU A 10 4.64 -6.01 22.45
N GLU A 11 3.84 -5.84 23.49
CA GLU A 11 2.73 -6.74 23.81
C GLU A 11 1.66 -6.77 22.69
N ARG A 12 1.33 -5.60 22.15
CA ARG A 12 0.38 -5.51 21.04
C ARG A 12 0.89 -6.17 19.77
N MET A 13 2.17 -5.98 19.46
CA MET A 13 2.80 -6.59 18.30
C MET A 13 2.91 -8.11 18.45
N SER A 14 3.27 -8.59 19.65
CA SER A 14 3.32 -10.02 19.96
C SER A 14 1.94 -10.69 19.87
N ALA A 15 0.92 -10.06 20.42
CA ALA A 15 -0.45 -10.56 20.33
C ALA A 15 -1.00 -10.55 18.89
N SER A 16 -0.62 -9.54 18.10
CA SER A 16 -0.98 -9.45 16.69
C SER A 16 -0.29 -10.55 15.87
N ALA A 17 0.99 -10.77 16.09
CA ALA A 17 1.75 -11.85 15.44
C ALA A 17 1.17 -13.23 15.76
N ALA A 18 0.81 -13.48 17.02
CA ALA A 18 0.18 -14.72 17.44
C ALA A 18 -1.19 -14.96 16.76
N ARG A 19 -1.98 -13.90 16.55
CA ARG A 19 -3.25 -14.00 15.83
C ARG A 19 -3.07 -14.34 14.36
N LEU A 20 -2.05 -13.77 13.72
CA LEU A 20 -1.74 -14.04 12.32
C LEU A 20 -1.18 -15.45 12.10
N ALA A 21 -0.58 -16.07 13.11
CA ALA A 21 -0.08 -17.44 13.06
C ALA A 21 -1.19 -18.51 13.14
N THR A 22 -2.42 -18.13 13.45
CA THR A 22 -3.56 -19.07 13.47
C THR A 22 -4.01 -19.40 12.04
N PRO A 23 -4.64 -20.60 11.80
CA PRO A 23 -5.18 -20.93 10.47
C PRO A 23 -6.15 -19.88 9.92
N LYS A 24 -6.91 -19.22 10.79
CA LYS A 24 -7.80 -18.12 10.43
C LYS A 24 -7.01 -16.86 10.03
N GLY A 25 -5.93 -16.58 10.74
CA GLY A 25 -5.03 -15.46 10.42
C GLY A 25 -4.35 -15.64 9.08
N VAL A 26 -3.93 -16.86 8.76
CA VAL A 26 -3.34 -17.21 7.45
C VAL A 26 -4.32 -17.01 6.31
N ALA A 27 -5.54 -17.53 6.46
CA ALA A 27 -6.58 -17.35 5.45
C ALA A 27 -6.89 -15.84 5.23
N MET A 28 -6.85 -15.04 6.29
CA MET A 28 -6.99 -13.60 6.21
C MET A 28 -5.83 -12.96 5.45
N LEU A 29 -4.58 -13.35 5.72
CA LEU A 29 -3.40 -12.84 5.01
C LEU A 29 -3.46 -13.20 3.52
N ASP A 30 -3.84 -14.41 3.17
CA ASP A 30 -4.00 -14.84 1.77
C ASP A 30 -5.09 -14.04 1.07
N GLY A 31 -6.22 -13.79 1.74
CA GLY A 31 -7.28 -12.95 1.24
C GLY A 31 -6.82 -11.52 0.97
N LEU A 32 -6.13 -10.90 1.93
CA LEU A 32 -5.57 -9.56 1.79
C LEU A 32 -4.52 -9.47 0.68
N PHE A 33 -3.68 -10.49 0.55
CA PHE A 33 -2.68 -10.57 -0.51
C PHE A 33 -3.33 -10.60 -1.90
N ASN A 34 -4.32 -11.46 -2.09
CA ASN A 34 -5.06 -11.57 -3.35
C ASN A 34 -5.80 -10.28 -3.69
N GLU A 35 -6.43 -9.64 -2.71
CA GLU A 35 -7.11 -8.35 -2.88
C GLU A 35 -6.12 -7.25 -3.27
N THR A 36 -4.97 -7.19 -2.61
CA THR A 36 -3.92 -6.21 -2.93
C THR A 36 -3.36 -6.41 -4.33
N LEU A 37 -3.15 -7.65 -4.77
CA LEU A 37 -2.75 -7.96 -6.14
C LEU A 37 -3.82 -7.54 -7.16
N LEU A 38 -5.09 -7.79 -6.87
CA LEU A 38 -6.18 -7.37 -7.75
C LEU A 38 -6.22 -5.85 -7.90
N LEU A 39 -6.06 -5.11 -6.81
CA LEU A 39 -5.97 -3.66 -6.85
C LEU A 39 -4.76 -3.17 -7.66
N ALA A 40 -3.60 -3.83 -7.50
CA ALA A 40 -2.41 -3.51 -8.28
C ALA A 40 -2.62 -3.75 -9.79
N HIS A 41 -3.29 -4.82 -10.16
CA HIS A 41 -3.66 -5.09 -11.55
C HIS A 41 -4.62 -4.04 -12.11
N ARG A 42 -5.63 -3.63 -11.34
CA ARG A 42 -6.56 -2.58 -11.74
C ARG A 42 -5.86 -1.23 -11.92
N ALA A 43 -5.01 -0.85 -10.99
CA ALA A 43 -4.22 0.38 -11.07
C ALA A 43 -3.32 0.38 -12.32
N ARG A 44 -2.66 -0.75 -12.62
CA ARG A 44 -1.84 -0.91 -13.82
C ARG A 44 -2.66 -0.78 -15.10
N ALA A 45 -3.82 -1.42 -15.17
CA ALA A 45 -4.72 -1.32 -16.32
C ALA A 45 -5.18 0.13 -16.53
N TYR A 46 -5.58 0.80 -15.48
CA TYR A 46 -5.96 2.21 -15.52
C TYR A 46 -4.83 3.11 -16.05
N ILE A 47 -3.61 2.94 -15.57
CA ILE A 47 -2.43 3.68 -16.05
C ILE A 47 -2.21 3.40 -17.54
N ALA A 48 -2.30 2.15 -17.97
CA ALA A 48 -2.11 1.77 -19.37
C ALA A 48 -3.16 2.37 -20.30
N GLU A 49 -4.40 2.48 -19.85
CA GLU A 49 -5.50 3.10 -20.60
C GLU A 49 -5.38 4.64 -20.65
N SER A 50 -4.86 5.25 -19.59
CA SER A 50 -4.70 6.70 -19.48
C SER A 50 -3.44 7.21 -20.19
N ALA A 51 -2.40 6.40 -20.34
CA ALA A 51 -1.12 6.76 -20.94
C ALA A 51 -1.22 7.26 -22.40
N PRO A 52 -2.08 6.71 -23.31
CA PRO A 52 -2.17 7.18 -24.68
C PRO A 52 -2.67 8.62 -24.80
N SER A 53 -3.45 9.09 -23.87
CA SER A 53 -3.97 10.47 -23.85
C SER A 53 -2.88 11.48 -23.50
N ALA A 54 -2.02 11.13 -22.55
CA ALA A 54 -0.90 11.97 -22.15
C ALA A 54 0.25 12.01 -23.17
N ALA A 55 0.49 10.88 -23.87
CA ALA A 55 1.56 10.74 -24.86
C ALA A 55 1.25 11.41 -26.21
N ARG A 56 -0.01 11.65 -26.55
CA ARG A 56 -0.39 12.23 -27.84
C ARG A 56 -0.22 13.73 -27.98
N GLY A 57 0.14 14.44 -26.90
CA GLY A 57 0.45 15.86 -26.98
C GLY A 57 -0.67 16.75 -27.56
N GLU A 58 -1.89 16.21 -27.70
CA GLU A 58 -3.03 16.92 -28.23
C GLU A 58 -3.54 17.91 -27.21
N GLY A 59 -3.05 19.13 -27.37
CA GLY A 59 -3.38 20.26 -26.54
C GLY A 59 -2.50 20.35 -25.29
N ALA A 60 -1.34 20.95 -25.44
CA ALA A 60 -0.66 21.58 -24.30
C ALA A 60 -1.61 22.65 -23.75
N VAL A 61 -2.55 22.24 -22.94
CA VAL A 61 -3.44 23.13 -22.20
C VAL A 61 -2.59 23.75 -21.12
N GLN A 62 -2.09 24.95 -21.39
CA GLN A 62 -1.38 25.76 -20.41
C GLN A 62 -2.41 26.32 -19.44
N GLY A 63 -2.11 26.20 -18.14
CA GLY A 63 -2.93 26.77 -17.10
C GLY A 63 -3.57 25.74 -16.18
N GLU A 64 -4.66 26.12 -15.56
CA GLU A 64 -5.39 25.36 -14.53
C GLU A 64 -5.86 23.98 -15.03
N ALA A 65 -6.14 23.83 -16.32
CA ALA A 65 -6.53 22.56 -16.94
C ALA A 65 -5.39 21.53 -17.02
N ALA A 66 -4.12 21.95 -16.91
CA ALA A 66 -2.96 21.05 -16.86
C ALA A 66 -2.74 20.44 -15.45
N LEU A 67 -3.35 21.00 -14.42
CA LEU A 67 -3.20 20.55 -13.04
C LEU A 67 -3.92 19.20 -12.79
N GLY A 68 -5.06 18.98 -13.44
CA GLY A 68 -5.83 17.74 -13.28
C GLY A 68 -5.02 16.49 -13.59
N PRO A 69 -4.41 16.35 -14.76
CA PRO A 69 -3.55 15.21 -15.09
C PRO A 69 -2.34 15.05 -14.16
N LEU A 70 -1.77 16.16 -13.68
CA LEU A 70 -0.66 16.12 -12.73
C LEU A 70 -1.10 15.60 -11.36
N VAL A 71 -2.23 16.07 -10.85
CA VAL A 71 -2.84 15.59 -9.60
C VAL A 71 -3.13 14.09 -9.71
N GLU A 72 -3.73 13.64 -10.81
CA GLU A 72 -4.01 12.24 -11.07
C GLU A 72 -2.73 11.39 -11.08
N ALA A 73 -1.67 11.84 -11.75
CA ALA A 73 -0.38 11.15 -11.76
C ALA A 73 0.23 11.05 -10.35
N CYS A 74 0.13 12.09 -9.54
CA CYS A 74 0.59 12.09 -8.16
C CYS A 74 -0.20 11.08 -7.31
N GLU A 75 -1.51 11.03 -7.43
CA GLU A 75 -2.35 10.08 -6.69
C GLU A 75 -2.11 8.63 -7.12
N LEU A 76 -1.92 8.37 -8.41
CA LEU A 76 -1.54 7.04 -8.92
C LEU A 76 -0.17 6.60 -8.40
N SER A 77 0.79 7.53 -8.33
CA SER A 77 2.11 7.27 -7.74
C SER A 77 2.01 6.91 -6.26
N ARG A 78 1.19 7.63 -5.50
CA ARG A 78 0.90 7.34 -4.08
C ARG A 78 0.22 5.99 -3.92
N LEU A 79 -0.78 5.68 -4.73
CA LEU A 79 -1.46 4.39 -4.72
C LEU A 79 -0.48 3.25 -4.98
N SER A 80 0.39 3.39 -5.98
CA SER A 80 1.41 2.40 -6.31
C SER A 80 2.39 2.17 -5.15
N ALA A 81 2.82 3.25 -4.49
CA ALA A 81 3.67 3.16 -3.30
C ALA A 81 2.97 2.43 -2.15
N ARG A 82 1.73 2.79 -1.85
CA ARG A 82 0.91 2.12 -0.81
C ARG A 82 0.77 0.63 -1.07
N LEU A 83 0.43 0.26 -2.30
CA LEU A 83 0.31 -1.14 -2.70
C LEU A 83 1.65 -1.88 -2.56
N GLY A 84 2.76 -1.24 -2.96
CA GLY A 84 4.10 -1.80 -2.81
C GLY A 84 4.46 -2.09 -1.34
N PHE A 85 4.20 -1.16 -0.43
CA PHE A 85 4.42 -1.37 1.00
C PHE A 85 3.53 -2.48 1.58
N CYS A 86 2.25 -2.53 1.17
CA CYS A 86 1.34 -3.59 1.60
C CYS A 86 1.80 -4.97 1.12
N VAL A 87 2.19 -5.10 -0.15
CA VAL A 87 2.69 -6.35 -0.71
C VAL A 87 3.96 -6.81 0.01
N ALA A 88 4.92 -5.92 0.21
CA ALA A 88 6.16 -6.24 0.91
C ALA A 88 5.91 -6.76 2.33
N TRP A 89 5.03 -6.08 3.07
CA TRP A 89 4.64 -6.49 4.41
C TRP A 89 3.92 -7.86 4.42
N LEU A 90 2.98 -8.08 3.50
CA LEU A 90 2.24 -9.34 3.38
C LEU A 90 3.17 -10.51 3.02
N LEU A 91 4.14 -10.28 2.12
CA LEU A 91 5.13 -11.30 1.75
C LEU A 91 6.02 -11.68 2.95
N ALA A 92 6.45 -10.70 3.75
CA ALA A 92 7.23 -10.99 4.96
C ALA A 92 6.41 -11.81 5.98
N ARG A 93 5.13 -11.52 6.16
CA ARG A 93 4.24 -12.30 7.02
C ARG A 93 4.04 -13.72 6.49
N ARG A 94 3.90 -13.87 5.20
CA ARG A 94 3.78 -15.17 4.55
C ARG A 94 5.07 -15.98 4.68
N ALA A 95 6.23 -15.38 4.43
CA ALA A 95 7.53 -16.03 4.60
C ALA A 95 7.77 -16.52 6.04
N ALA A 96 7.34 -15.73 7.04
CA ALA A 96 7.38 -16.15 8.44
C ALA A 96 6.47 -17.36 8.70
N HIS A 97 5.32 -17.39 8.05
CA HIS A 97 4.37 -18.51 8.20
C HIS A 97 4.85 -19.79 7.50
N GLU A 98 5.50 -19.65 6.36
CA GLU A 98 6.12 -20.75 5.60
C GLU A 98 7.44 -21.24 6.23
N GLY A 99 7.93 -20.56 7.27
CA GLY A 99 9.16 -20.88 7.98
C GLY A 99 10.44 -20.43 7.30
N GLU A 100 10.34 -19.58 6.28
CA GLU A 100 11.48 -18.97 5.60
C GLU A 100 12.10 -17.84 6.43
N LEU A 101 11.29 -17.16 7.24
CA LEU A 101 11.71 -16.20 8.24
C LEU A 101 11.22 -16.63 9.60
N THR A 102 11.99 -16.37 10.65
CA THR A 102 11.49 -16.49 12.02
C THR A 102 10.49 -15.38 12.32
N ALA A 103 9.63 -15.59 13.31
CA ALA A 103 8.69 -14.56 13.75
C ALA A 103 9.41 -13.29 14.23
N GLU A 104 10.60 -13.44 14.81
CA GLU A 104 11.45 -12.36 15.28
C GLU A 104 12.05 -11.57 14.12
N GLU A 105 12.57 -12.24 13.10
CA GLU A 105 13.07 -11.61 11.87
C GLU A 105 11.94 -10.85 11.14
N ALA A 106 10.77 -11.48 10.97
CA ALA A 106 9.62 -10.85 10.33
C ALA A 106 9.07 -9.64 11.13
N ALA A 107 9.33 -9.56 12.42
CA ALA A 107 9.00 -8.41 13.27
C ALA A 107 10.09 -7.32 13.23
N GLY A 108 11.22 -7.59 12.60
CA GLY A 108 12.34 -6.66 12.47
C GLY A 108 11.96 -5.34 11.79
N PRO A 109 12.77 -4.29 12.00
CA PRO A 109 12.49 -2.96 11.46
C PRO A 109 12.42 -2.93 9.93
N GLU A 110 13.18 -3.79 9.25
CA GLU A 110 13.19 -3.92 7.79
C GLU A 110 11.86 -4.42 7.21
N TRP A 111 11.06 -5.13 8.01
CA TRP A 111 9.76 -5.69 7.59
C TRP A 111 8.56 -4.96 8.18
N ARG A 112 8.77 -3.80 8.77
CA ARG A 112 7.66 -2.96 9.22
C ARG A 112 6.91 -2.40 8.01
N LEU A 113 5.62 -2.19 8.20
CA LEU A 113 4.83 -1.46 7.22
C LEU A 113 5.27 0.01 7.25
N GLU A 114 6.12 0.35 6.30
CA GLU A 114 6.66 1.70 6.14
C GLU A 114 5.73 2.58 5.29
N GLY A 115 6.15 3.81 5.06
CA GLY A 115 5.41 4.73 4.21
C GLY A 115 4.20 5.36 4.88
N GLY A 116 4.19 5.47 6.21
CA GLY A 116 3.09 6.11 6.95
C GLY A 116 2.77 7.51 6.42
N ALA A 117 3.77 8.30 6.06
CA ALA A 117 3.57 9.61 5.45
C ALA A 117 2.83 9.53 4.10
N VAL A 118 3.14 8.52 3.26
CA VAL A 118 2.46 8.29 1.98
C VAL A 118 1.09 7.65 2.17
N CYS A 119 0.98 6.68 3.09
CA CYS A 119 -0.24 5.92 3.31
C CYS A 119 -1.35 6.73 4.00
N PHE A 120 -0.99 7.66 4.88
CA PHE A 120 -1.94 8.44 5.68
C PHE A 120 -2.07 9.90 5.24
N ASP A 121 -1.27 10.34 4.28
CA ASP A 121 -1.42 11.67 3.70
C ASP A 121 -2.73 11.77 2.91
N GLN A 122 -3.41 12.89 3.04
CA GLN A 122 -4.71 13.15 2.41
C GLN A 122 -4.63 13.27 0.88
N GLY A 123 -3.42 13.34 0.31
CA GLY A 123 -3.23 13.54 -1.12
C GLY A 123 -3.37 14.99 -1.56
N ALA A 124 -3.06 15.23 -2.82
CA ALA A 124 -3.10 16.56 -3.44
C ALA A 124 -4.45 16.88 -4.09
N GLY A 125 -5.31 15.88 -4.29
CA GLY A 125 -6.60 16.00 -4.96
C GLY A 125 -7.79 15.57 -4.09
N ALA A 126 -8.97 16.07 -4.42
CA ALA A 126 -10.19 15.61 -3.81
C ALA A 126 -10.56 14.19 -4.29
N PRO A 127 -11.24 13.36 -3.46
CA PRO A 127 -11.60 11.99 -3.84
C PRO A 127 -12.42 11.86 -5.12
N GLY A 128 -13.07 12.93 -5.56
CA GLY A 128 -13.88 12.96 -6.80
C GLY A 128 -13.10 13.34 -8.06
N GLU A 129 -11.83 13.68 -7.95
CA GLU A 129 -10.97 14.06 -9.09
C GLU A 129 -10.37 12.86 -9.82
N LEU A 130 -10.40 11.68 -9.20
CA LEU A 130 -10.01 10.43 -9.83
C LEU A 130 -11.19 9.83 -10.59
N SER A 131 -10.88 9.20 -11.72
CA SER A 131 -11.88 8.47 -12.50
C SER A 131 -12.54 7.37 -11.66
N PRO A 132 -13.86 7.16 -11.80
CA PRO A 132 -14.59 6.10 -11.10
C PRO A 132 -14.14 4.68 -11.47
N ALA A 133 -13.21 4.52 -12.43
CA ALA A 133 -12.63 3.23 -12.81
C ALA A 133 -11.62 2.68 -11.77
N LEU A 134 -11.18 3.49 -10.81
CA LEU A 134 -10.39 3.10 -9.66
C LEU A 134 -11.27 2.93 -8.43
#